data_8bbd354d9b1649f63efa5ecc57005311
#
_entry.id   8bbd354d9b1649f63efa5ecc57005311
#
_cell.length_a   1.000
_cell.length_b   1.000
_cell.length_c   1.000
_cell.angle_alpha   90.00
_cell.angle_beta   90.00
_cell.angle_gamma   90.00
#
_symmetry.space_group_name_H-M   'P 1'
#
loop_
_entity.id
_entity.type
_entity.pdbx_description
1 polymer ?
#
loop_
_entity_poly.entity_id
_entity_poly.type
_entity_poly.pdbx_seq_one_letter_code
_entity_poly.pdbx_strand_id
1 'polypeptide(L)'
;MLVLYNVVMEITERQKEILCQIIEEYAETASPVGSVTMAKLFGVSPATIRAEMARLEALGLIAQPHTSAGRVPTDAGYRFYVNNLENGAMTFEKSEVARKSFERGTHAIEVRIASQSQADAAIRRAVDSLVELTGNLGLATIGGQLYLSGISQLFTQPEFMDTRRVQAVAKLLDNLEPWLREAAPGEPLNIFIGQENPIGKNSEVSLIISKFRSPFSDRSYIGVLGPTRQNYSRVMSLVRYTGNMLEEIL
;
A
#
# COMPACT_ATOMS: atom_id res chain seq x y z
N MET A 1 6.44 -15.40 -17.73
CA MET A 1 5.23 -16.27 -17.80
C MET A 1 4.30 -15.81 -16.67
N LEU A 2 3.50 -14.77 -16.94
CA LEU A 2 2.50 -14.23 -16.04
C LEU A 2 1.34 -15.23 -15.98
N VAL A 3 1.21 -15.93 -14.88
CA VAL A 3 0.08 -16.82 -14.61
C VAL A 3 -1.13 -15.96 -14.28
N LEU A 4 -2.08 -16.03 -15.19
CA LEU A 4 -3.45 -15.57 -15.14
C LEU A 4 -4.13 -15.86 -13.80
N TYR A 5 -4.29 -14.84 -12.95
CA TYR A 5 -5.33 -14.84 -11.93
C TYR A 5 -6.60 -14.16 -12.47
N ASN A 6 -7.12 -14.67 -13.60
CA ASN A 6 -8.50 -14.42 -14.02
C ASN A 6 -9.39 -15.60 -13.60
N VAL A 7 -9.37 -15.96 -12.34
CA VAL A 7 -10.55 -16.61 -11.75
C VAL A 7 -11.48 -15.46 -11.40
N VAL A 8 -12.59 -15.34 -12.13
CA VAL A 8 -13.71 -14.52 -11.71
C VAL A 8 -14.19 -15.12 -10.39
N MET A 9 -13.63 -14.65 -9.29
CA MET A 9 -14.11 -15.01 -7.97
C MET A 9 -15.46 -14.32 -7.80
N GLU A 10 -16.54 -15.08 -7.98
CA GLU A 10 -17.88 -14.59 -7.66
C GLU A 10 -18.02 -14.45 -6.16
N ILE A 11 -17.65 -13.28 -5.64
CA ILE A 11 -18.00 -12.88 -4.29
C ILE A 11 -19.16 -11.90 -4.34
N THR A 12 -20.09 -12.04 -3.40
CA THR A 12 -21.24 -11.14 -3.29
C THR A 12 -20.80 -9.73 -2.86
N GLU A 13 -21.58 -8.71 -3.16
CA GLU A 13 -21.30 -7.33 -2.71
C GLU A 13 -21.10 -7.26 -1.18
N ARG A 14 -21.91 -7.99 -0.43
CA ARG A 14 -21.76 -8.09 1.02
C ARG A 14 -20.42 -8.69 1.44
N GLN A 15 -19.93 -9.71 0.76
CA GLN A 15 -18.60 -10.29 1.02
C GLN A 15 -17.48 -9.32 0.70
N LYS A 16 -17.62 -8.54 -0.40
CA LYS A 16 -16.69 -7.45 -0.73
C LYS A 16 -16.64 -6.41 0.38
N GLU A 17 -17.80 -5.94 0.85
CA GLU A 17 -17.88 -4.97 1.93
C GLU A 17 -17.25 -5.50 3.22
N ILE A 18 -17.50 -6.76 3.59
CA ILE A 18 -16.90 -7.40 4.76
C ILE A 18 -15.38 -7.50 4.61
N LEU A 19 -14.87 -7.92 3.43
CA LEU A 19 -13.43 -7.99 3.16
C LEU A 19 -12.77 -6.60 3.28
N CYS A 20 -13.37 -5.58 2.70
CA CYS A 20 -12.88 -4.21 2.78
C CYS A 20 -12.79 -3.74 4.22
N GLN A 21 -13.84 -3.96 5.00
CA GLN A 21 -13.88 -3.54 6.39
C GLN A 21 -12.87 -4.32 7.24
N ILE A 22 -12.62 -5.60 6.95
CA ILE A 22 -11.55 -6.37 7.61
C ILE A 22 -10.18 -5.78 7.28
N ILE A 23 -9.94 -5.40 6.02
CA ILE A 23 -8.66 -4.81 5.59
C ILE A 23 -8.43 -3.45 6.26
N GLU A 24 -9.43 -2.59 6.26
CA GLU A 24 -9.36 -1.25 6.87
C GLU A 24 -9.13 -1.34 8.38
N GLU A 25 -9.90 -2.16 9.09
CA GLU A 25 -9.77 -2.36 10.55
C GLU A 25 -8.41 -2.98 10.91
N TYR A 26 -7.95 -3.97 10.12
CA TYR A 26 -6.64 -4.56 10.35
C TYR A 26 -5.48 -3.60 10.05
N ALA A 27 -5.63 -2.74 9.05
CA ALA A 27 -4.64 -1.71 8.75
C ALA A 27 -4.46 -0.72 9.93
N GLU A 28 -5.54 -0.38 10.63
CA GLU A 28 -5.52 0.54 11.76
C GLU A 28 -5.03 -0.11 13.06
N THR A 29 -5.52 -1.32 13.35
CA THR A 29 -5.34 -1.93 14.67
C THR A 29 -4.17 -2.90 14.77
N ALA A 30 -3.64 -3.39 13.65
CA ALA A 30 -2.68 -4.49 13.55
C ALA A 30 -3.13 -5.76 14.31
N SER A 31 -4.42 -5.93 14.53
CA SER A 31 -5.01 -7.01 15.33
C SER A 31 -6.04 -7.79 14.51
N PRO A 32 -6.06 -9.14 14.62
CA PRO A 32 -7.03 -9.95 13.88
C PRO A 32 -8.48 -9.52 14.16
N VAL A 33 -9.27 -9.35 13.09
CA VAL A 33 -10.61 -8.77 13.15
C VAL A 33 -11.64 -9.83 13.53
N GLY A 34 -12.37 -9.58 14.62
CA GLY A 34 -13.35 -10.50 15.16
C GLY A 34 -14.74 -10.35 14.55
N SER A 35 -15.49 -11.46 14.47
CA SER A 35 -16.88 -11.45 13.97
C SER A 35 -17.84 -10.57 14.79
N VAL A 36 -17.56 -10.35 16.06
CA VAL A 36 -18.39 -9.48 16.92
C VAL A 36 -18.25 -8.02 16.53
N THR A 37 -17.04 -7.56 16.22
CA THR A 37 -16.78 -6.22 15.72
C THR A 37 -17.50 -5.99 14.41
N MET A 38 -17.34 -6.88 13.45
CA MET A 38 -18.01 -6.82 12.16
C MET A 38 -19.53 -6.88 12.28
N ALA A 39 -20.07 -7.70 13.17
CA ALA A 39 -21.51 -7.82 13.39
C ALA A 39 -22.14 -6.49 13.82
N LYS A 40 -21.47 -5.72 14.65
CA LYS A 40 -21.91 -4.38 15.07
C LYS A 40 -21.93 -3.40 13.91
N LEU A 41 -20.90 -3.41 13.06
CA LEU A 41 -20.79 -2.52 11.90
C LEU A 41 -21.87 -2.81 10.86
N PHE A 42 -22.15 -4.09 10.60
CA PHE A 42 -23.13 -4.52 9.59
C PHE A 42 -24.57 -4.68 10.09
N GLY A 43 -24.81 -4.51 11.40
CA GLY A 43 -26.15 -4.64 11.98
C GLY A 43 -26.71 -6.07 11.89
N VAL A 44 -25.86 -7.11 11.93
CA VAL A 44 -26.27 -8.52 11.79
C VAL A 44 -25.72 -9.38 12.92
N SER A 45 -26.11 -10.65 12.97
CA SER A 45 -25.61 -11.56 14.02
C SER A 45 -24.13 -11.93 13.81
N PRO A 46 -23.34 -12.15 14.88
CA PRO A 46 -21.99 -12.67 14.76
C PRO A 46 -21.92 -14.04 14.05
N ALA A 47 -22.99 -14.84 14.09
CA ALA A 47 -23.08 -16.10 13.38
C ALA A 47 -23.12 -15.90 11.87
N THR A 48 -23.88 -14.90 11.40
CA THR A 48 -23.95 -14.50 9.99
C THR A 48 -22.56 -14.05 9.48
N ILE A 49 -21.89 -13.19 10.25
CA ILE A 49 -20.54 -12.73 9.88
C ILE A 49 -19.55 -13.90 9.84
N ARG A 50 -19.60 -14.83 10.81
CA ARG A 50 -18.72 -16.01 10.76
C ARG A 50 -18.93 -16.85 9.51
N ALA A 51 -20.16 -17.00 9.03
CA ALA A 51 -20.46 -17.73 7.80
C ALA A 51 -19.85 -17.03 6.57
N GLU A 52 -19.94 -15.70 6.49
CA GLU A 52 -19.33 -14.94 5.39
C GLU A 52 -17.78 -14.94 5.46
N MET A 53 -17.22 -14.79 6.67
CA MET A 53 -15.78 -14.92 6.88
C MET A 53 -15.26 -16.31 6.49
N ALA A 54 -15.99 -17.39 6.80
CA ALA A 54 -15.61 -18.74 6.40
C ALA A 54 -15.58 -18.91 4.86
N ARG A 55 -16.49 -18.25 4.15
CA ARG A 55 -16.49 -18.24 2.68
C ARG A 55 -15.31 -17.46 2.11
N LEU A 56 -15.01 -16.27 2.65
CA LEU A 56 -13.84 -15.47 2.26
C LEU A 56 -12.54 -16.21 2.56
N GLU A 57 -12.48 -16.97 3.66
CA GLU A 57 -11.33 -17.81 4.01
C GLU A 57 -11.18 -18.99 3.04
N ALA A 58 -12.27 -19.66 2.67
CA ALA A 58 -12.27 -20.72 1.66
C ALA A 58 -11.80 -20.22 0.28
N LEU A 59 -12.03 -18.94 -0.04
CA LEU A 59 -11.52 -18.26 -1.23
C LEU A 59 -10.06 -17.80 -1.09
N GLY A 60 -9.45 -17.98 0.09
CA GLY A 60 -8.08 -17.57 0.37
C GLY A 60 -7.87 -16.05 0.50
N LEU A 61 -8.93 -15.25 0.66
CA LEU A 61 -8.85 -13.79 0.77
C LEU A 61 -8.53 -13.32 2.19
N ILE A 62 -8.90 -14.10 3.19
CA ILE A 62 -8.55 -13.89 4.60
C ILE A 62 -8.06 -15.20 5.20
N ALA A 63 -7.38 -15.12 6.32
CA ALA A 63 -6.87 -16.28 7.04
C ALA A 63 -7.09 -16.14 8.55
N GLN A 64 -7.13 -17.26 9.25
CA GLN A 64 -7.15 -17.31 10.71
C GLN A 64 -5.73 -17.60 11.22
N PRO A 65 -5.05 -16.65 11.90
CA PRO A 65 -3.68 -16.88 12.35
C PRO A 65 -3.59 -17.94 13.48
N HIS A 66 -4.63 -18.06 14.32
CA HIS A 66 -4.71 -19.07 15.41
C HIS A 66 -6.16 -19.45 15.66
N THR A 67 -6.40 -20.62 16.22
CA THR A 67 -7.73 -21.22 16.43
C THR A 67 -8.77 -20.32 17.13
N SER A 68 -8.33 -19.42 18.02
CA SER A 68 -9.20 -18.47 18.74
C SER A 68 -9.10 -17.02 18.24
N ALA A 69 -8.29 -16.77 17.22
CA ALA A 69 -8.10 -15.43 16.67
C ALA A 69 -9.24 -15.05 15.72
N GLY A 70 -9.39 -13.73 15.47
CA GLY A 70 -10.16 -13.20 14.36
C GLY A 70 -9.57 -13.58 13.00
N ARG A 71 -9.84 -12.78 11.99
CA ARG A 71 -9.31 -12.98 10.63
C ARG A 71 -8.36 -11.84 10.27
N VAL A 72 -7.36 -12.16 9.46
CA VAL A 72 -6.43 -11.20 8.85
C VAL A 72 -6.50 -11.33 7.32
N PRO A 73 -6.27 -10.26 6.56
CA PRO A 73 -6.18 -10.35 5.11
C PRO A 73 -4.97 -11.17 4.67
N THR A 74 -5.08 -11.85 3.54
CA THR A 74 -3.96 -12.45 2.82
C THR A 74 -3.44 -11.50 1.74
N ASP A 75 -2.30 -11.80 1.11
CA ASP A 75 -1.80 -11.05 -0.05
C ASP A 75 -2.86 -11.04 -1.17
N ALA A 76 -3.56 -12.16 -1.39
CA ALA A 76 -4.66 -12.26 -2.35
C ALA A 76 -5.86 -11.37 -1.97
N GLY A 77 -6.17 -11.27 -0.68
CA GLY A 77 -7.20 -10.35 -0.17
C GLY A 77 -6.85 -8.89 -0.42
N TYR A 78 -5.61 -8.50 -0.12
CA TYR A 78 -5.13 -7.15 -0.42
C TYR A 78 -5.12 -6.87 -1.93
N ARG A 79 -4.67 -7.82 -2.77
CA ARG A 79 -4.69 -7.67 -4.23
C ARG A 79 -6.11 -7.49 -4.76
N PHE A 80 -7.06 -8.28 -4.27
CA PHE A 80 -8.47 -8.12 -4.61
C PHE A 80 -8.98 -6.72 -4.24
N TYR A 81 -8.66 -6.23 -3.04
CA TYR A 81 -9.03 -4.89 -2.56
C TYR A 81 -8.44 -3.79 -3.46
N VAL A 82 -7.14 -3.83 -3.73
CA VAL A 82 -6.44 -2.87 -4.59
C VAL A 82 -7.04 -2.82 -6.00
N ASN A 83 -7.29 -3.97 -6.63
CA ASN A 83 -7.89 -4.02 -7.96
C ASN A 83 -9.30 -3.38 -7.98
N ASN A 84 -10.09 -3.52 -6.92
CA ASN A 84 -11.41 -2.87 -6.83
C ASN A 84 -11.31 -1.37 -6.58
N LEU A 85 -10.27 -0.89 -5.89
CA LEU A 85 -9.97 0.55 -5.77
C LEU A 85 -9.59 1.15 -7.12
N GLU A 86 -8.74 0.50 -7.90
CA GLU A 86 -8.31 0.97 -9.22
C GLU A 86 -9.44 1.03 -10.23
N ASN A 87 -10.36 0.06 -10.18
CA ASN A 87 -11.53 0.00 -11.07
C ASN A 87 -12.66 0.96 -10.64
N GLY A 88 -12.49 1.77 -9.61
CA GLY A 88 -13.50 2.69 -9.11
C GLY A 88 -14.74 2.00 -8.49
N ALA A 89 -14.69 0.68 -8.31
CA ALA A 89 -15.75 -0.09 -7.66
C ALA A 89 -15.80 0.16 -6.14
N MET A 90 -14.74 0.75 -5.59
CA MET A 90 -14.64 1.20 -4.21
C MET A 90 -14.12 2.63 -4.20
N THR A 91 -14.87 3.55 -3.62
CA THR A 91 -14.43 4.94 -3.48
C THR A 91 -13.73 5.15 -2.14
N PHE A 92 -12.60 5.83 -2.21
CA PHE A 92 -11.82 6.28 -1.05
C PHE A 92 -12.60 7.14 -0.05
N GLU A 93 -13.72 7.75 -0.50
CA GLU A 93 -14.36 8.87 0.20
C GLU A 93 -15.66 8.50 0.91
N LYS A 94 -15.68 7.44 1.74
CA LYS A 94 -16.86 7.19 2.59
C LYS A 94 -16.94 8.15 3.80
N SER A 95 -15.89 8.91 4.11
CA SER A 95 -15.82 9.81 5.27
C SER A 95 -15.29 11.18 4.88
N GLU A 96 -16.02 12.24 5.26
CA GLU A 96 -15.58 13.64 5.11
C GLU A 96 -14.24 13.90 5.86
N VAL A 97 -14.01 13.18 6.95
CA VAL A 97 -12.76 13.26 7.72
C VAL A 97 -11.58 12.72 6.89
N ALA A 98 -11.75 11.58 6.23
CA ALA A 98 -10.72 11.00 5.36
C ALA A 98 -10.41 11.91 4.17
N ARG A 99 -11.45 12.47 3.53
CA ARG A 99 -11.30 13.45 2.44
C ARG A 99 -10.53 14.69 2.88
N LYS A 100 -10.92 15.31 3.99
CA LYS A 100 -10.22 16.49 4.53
C LYS A 100 -8.77 16.19 4.95
N SER A 101 -8.52 14.97 5.45
CA SER A 101 -7.16 14.54 5.79
C SER A 101 -6.31 14.36 4.54
N PHE A 102 -6.88 13.81 3.46
CA PHE A 102 -6.21 13.68 2.18
C PHE A 102 -5.92 15.05 1.55
N GLU A 103 -6.92 15.96 1.49
CA GLU A 103 -6.76 17.33 0.97
C GLU A 103 -5.68 18.11 1.71
N ARG A 104 -5.62 18.01 3.04
CA ARG A 104 -4.53 18.64 3.82
C ARG A 104 -3.17 18.03 3.52
N GLY A 105 -3.11 16.70 3.34
CA GLY A 105 -1.87 16.00 2.99
C GLY A 105 -1.37 16.42 1.62
N THR A 106 -2.22 16.43 0.61
CA THR A 106 -1.86 16.85 -0.76
C THR A 106 -1.44 18.31 -0.84
N HIS A 107 -2.15 19.19 -0.15
CA HIS A 107 -1.75 20.61 -0.06
C HIS A 107 -0.39 20.80 0.63
N ALA A 108 -0.10 20.03 1.67
CA ALA A 108 1.21 20.08 2.33
C ALA A 108 2.35 19.62 1.39
N ILE A 109 2.13 18.59 0.57
CA ILE A 109 3.08 18.16 -0.47
C ILE A 109 3.30 19.29 -1.47
N GLU A 110 2.23 19.86 -2.02
CA GLU A 110 2.24 20.93 -3.00
C GLU A 110 3.10 22.11 -2.55
N VAL A 111 2.82 22.66 -1.37
CA VAL A 111 3.57 23.80 -0.82
C VAL A 111 5.06 23.48 -0.66
N ARG A 112 5.39 22.27 -0.21
CA ARG A 112 6.79 21.87 0.02
C ARG A 112 7.57 21.68 -1.28
N ILE A 113 6.94 21.13 -2.33
CA ILE A 113 7.57 20.93 -3.62
C ILE A 113 7.72 22.28 -4.36
N ALA A 114 6.66 23.07 -4.44
CA ALA A 114 6.66 24.36 -5.13
C ALA A 114 7.64 25.38 -4.54
N SER A 115 8.05 25.21 -3.28
CA SER A 115 9.05 26.08 -2.65
C SER A 115 10.50 25.78 -3.08
N GLN A 116 10.75 24.72 -3.86
CA GLN A 116 12.09 24.31 -4.27
C GLN A 116 12.44 24.84 -5.67
N SER A 117 13.63 25.40 -5.79
CA SER A 117 14.16 25.91 -7.07
C SER A 117 14.94 24.86 -7.88
N GLN A 118 15.22 23.70 -7.29
CA GLN A 118 15.99 22.62 -7.90
C GLN A 118 15.19 21.33 -7.90
N ALA A 119 15.18 20.61 -9.03
CA ALA A 119 14.45 19.36 -9.20
C ALA A 119 14.80 18.28 -8.17
N ASP A 120 16.10 18.12 -7.87
CA ASP A 120 16.58 17.17 -6.83
C ASP A 120 15.98 17.50 -5.46
N ALA A 121 15.99 18.76 -5.06
CA ALA A 121 15.43 19.19 -3.78
C ALA A 121 13.91 18.99 -3.73
N ALA A 122 13.21 19.24 -4.84
CA ALA A 122 11.76 19.02 -4.95
C ALA A 122 11.41 17.52 -4.77
N ILE A 123 12.14 16.63 -5.44
CA ILE A 123 11.93 15.18 -5.32
C ILE A 123 12.20 14.71 -3.89
N ARG A 124 13.30 15.15 -3.26
CA ARG A 124 13.60 14.79 -1.86
C ARG A 124 12.50 15.25 -0.91
N ARG A 125 11.99 16.48 -1.06
CA ARG A 125 10.89 17.01 -0.25
C ARG A 125 9.59 16.24 -0.46
N ALA A 126 9.33 15.80 -1.68
CA ALA A 126 8.19 14.94 -1.98
C ALA A 126 8.29 13.59 -1.24
N VAL A 127 9.48 12.96 -1.25
CA VAL A 127 9.74 11.72 -0.50
C VAL A 127 9.54 11.92 0.99
N ASP A 128 10.14 12.97 1.60
CA ASP A 128 10.00 13.26 3.03
C ASP A 128 8.53 13.48 3.41
N SER A 129 7.74 14.13 2.54
CA SER A 129 6.32 14.34 2.76
C SER A 129 5.53 13.03 2.72
N LEU A 130 5.86 12.11 1.80
CA LEU A 130 5.26 10.78 1.78
C LEU A 130 5.58 10.00 3.05
N VAL A 131 6.81 10.08 3.56
CA VAL A 131 7.20 9.45 4.83
C VAL A 131 6.35 9.97 5.99
N GLU A 132 6.23 11.30 6.13
CA GLU A 132 5.43 11.92 7.20
C GLU A 132 3.94 11.55 7.13
N LEU A 133 3.37 11.50 5.92
CA LEU A 133 1.95 11.27 5.71
C LEU A 133 1.54 9.80 5.79
N THR A 134 2.46 8.88 5.48
CA THR A 134 2.17 7.43 5.41
C THR A 134 2.74 6.64 6.58
N GLY A 135 3.79 7.15 7.24
CA GLY A 135 4.55 6.41 8.25
C GLY A 135 5.40 5.27 7.65
N ASN A 136 5.53 5.21 6.32
CA ASN A 136 6.30 4.19 5.60
C ASN A 136 7.66 4.75 5.16
N LEU A 137 8.56 3.88 4.70
CA LEU A 137 9.78 4.29 4.03
C LEU A 137 9.43 4.91 2.67
N GLY A 138 9.88 6.13 2.44
CA GLY A 138 9.77 6.82 1.17
C GLY A 138 10.99 6.58 0.28
N LEU A 139 10.76 6.54 -1.04
CA LEU A 139 11.81 6.34 -2.03
C LEU A 139 11.57 7.16 -3.30
N ALA A 140 12.65 7.54 -3.96
CA ALA A 140 12.61 8.06 -5.33
C ALA A 140 13.92 7.76 -6.07
N THR A 141 13.86 7.78 -7.41
CA THR A 141 15.05 7.76 -8.25
C THR A 141 15.41 9.18 -8.68
N ILE A 142 16.66 9.57 -8.51
CA ILE A 142 17.21 10.88 -8.89
C ILE A 142 18.48 10.64 -9.69
N GLY A 143 18.47 10.96 -10.97
CA GLY A 143 19.62 10.73 -11.85
C GLY A 143 20.06 9.27 -11.94
N GLY A 144 19.13 8.32 -11.80
CA GLY A 144 19.40 6.89 -11.81
C GLY A 144 19.86 6.31 -10.46
N GLN A 145 20.03 7.15 -9.44
CA GLN A 145 20.36 6.72 -8.07
C GLN A 145 19.11 6.65 -7.19
N LEU A 146 19.08 5.71 -6.26
CA LEU A 146 17.99 5.55 -5.30
C LEU A 146 18.19 6.48 -4.10
N TYR A 147 17.21 7.32 -3.84
CA TYR A 147 17.08 8.10 -2.62
C TYR A 147 16.06 7.44 -1.69
N LEU A 148 16.42 7.25 -0.43
CA LEU A 148 15.56 6.66 0.61
C LEU A 148 15.44 7.60 1.80
N SER A 149 14.25 7.67 2.39
CA SER A 149 13.97 8.40 3.63
C SER A 149 13.01 7.60 4.50
N GLY A 150 13.11 7.74 5.83
CA GLY A 150 12.19 7.10 6.76
C GLY A 150 12.47 5.61 7.05
N ILE A 151 13.70 5.13 6.85
CA ILE A 151 14.09 3.73 7.17
C ILE A 151 13.78 3.38 8.63
N SER A 152 14.07 4.30 9.56
CA SER A 152 13.77 4.09 10.98
C SER A 152 12.26 3.95 11.24
N GLN A 153 11.41 4.70 10.53
CA GLN A 153 9.96 4.61 10.69
C GLN A 153 9.42 3.26 10.23
N LEU A 154 9.95 2.71 9.12
CA LEU A 154 9.59 1.38 8.68
C LEU A 154 9.85 0.34 9.78
N PHE A 155 11.03 0.37 10.40
CA PHE A 155 11.41 -0.61 11.42
C PHE A 155 10.77 -0.39 12.80
N THR A 156 10.01 0.68 13.03
CA THR A 156 9.17 0.82 14.23
C THR A 156 7.83 0.07 14.11
N GLN A 157 7.46 -0.38 12.92
CA GLN A 157 6.22 -1.12 12.70
C GLN A 157 6.30 -2.50 13.36
N PRO A 158 5.18 -2.99 13.95
CA PRO A 158 5.18 -4.25 14.72
C PRO A 158 5.61 -5.47 13.90
N GLU A 159 5.41 -5.46 12.59
CA GLU A 159 5.82 -6.53 11.68
C GLU A 159 7.33 -6.76 11.67
N PHE A 160 8.14 -5.73 11.95
CA PHE A 160 9.61 -5.77 11.88
C PHE A 160 10.29 -6.00 13.23
N MET A 161 9.54 -6.48 14.24
CA MET A 161 10.13 -6.97 15.50
C MET A 161 10.91 -8.29 15.30
N ASP A 162 10.66 -9.04 14.22
CA ASP A 162 11.40 -10.25 13.86
C ASP A 162 12.64 -9.88 13.03
N THR A 163 13.83 -10.23 13.54
CA THR A 163 15.12 -9.98 12.88
C THR A 163 15.19 -10.58 11.48
N ARG A 164 14.52 -11.71 11.21
CA ARG A 164 14.48 -12.32 9.88
C ARG A 164 13.78 -11.43 8.85
N ARG A 165 12.70 -10.75 9.28
CA ARG A 165 11.98 -9.79 8.42
C ARG A 165 12.83 -8.55 8.16
N VAL A 166 13.53 -8.04 9.18
CA VAL A 166 14.49 -6.93 9.03
C VAL A 166 15.56 -7.28 8.00
N GLN A 167 16.14 -8.49 8.09
CA GLN A 167 17.14 -8.96 7.11
C GLN A 167 16.56 -9.10 5.70
N ALA A 168 15.32 -9.58 5.57
CA ALA A 168 14.65 -9.70 4.27
C ALA A 168 14.39 -8.32 3.63
N VAL A 169 13.99 -7.34 4.43
CA VAL A 169 13.82 -5.94 3.98
C VAL A 169 15.16 -5.33 3.58
N ALA A 170 16.21 -5.51 4.38
CA ALA A 170 17.54 -5.00 4.04
C ALA A 170 18.02 -5.54 2.69
N LYS A 171 17.89 -6.85 2.45
CA LYS A 171 18.20 -7.47 1.14
C LYS A 171 17.34 -6.93 0.00
N LEU A 172 16.07 -6.62 0.28
CA LEU A 172 15.20 -5.98 -0.71
C LEU A 172 15.75 -4.60 -1.08
N LEU A 173 16.09 -3.78 -0.09
CA LEU A 173 16.61 -2.42 -0.32
C LEU A 173 17.94 -2.44 -1.10
N ASP A 174 18.83 -3.40 -0.83
CA ASP A 174 20.08 -3.58 -1.57
C ASP A 174 19.86 -3.88 -3.06
N ASN A 175 18.74 -4.52 -3.40
CA ASN A 175 18.39 -4.92 -4.77
C ASN A 175 17.38 -4.00 -5.45
N LEU A 176 16.85 -3.00 -4.76
CA LEU A 176 15.74 -2.17 -5.24
C LEU A 176 16.16 -1.30 -6.43
N GLU A 177 17.31 -0.62 -6.34
CA GLU A 177 17.80 0.23 -7.43
C GLU A 177 18.12 -0.56 -8.70
N PRO A 178 18.92 -1.65 -8.66
CA PRO A 178 19.15 -2.50 -9.82
C PRO A 178 17.85 -3.00 -10.45
N TRP A 179 16.91 -3.45 -9.63
CA TRP A 179 15.63 -3.94 -10.12
C TRP A 179 14.78 -2.86 -10.79
N LEU A 180 14.66 -1.66 -10.20
CA LEU A 180 13.92 -0.55 -10.81
C LEU A 180 14.49 -0.19 -12.18
N ARG A 181 15.81 -0.24 -12.33
CA ARG A 181 16.50 0.04 -13.60
C ARG A 181 16.26 -1.04 -14.65
N GLU A 182 16.33 -2.32 -14.27
CA GLU A 182 16.21 -3.46 -15.19
C GLU A 182 14.75 -3.78 -15.55
N ALA A 183 13.88 -3.90 -14.54
CA ALA A 183 12.46 -4.21 -14.74
C ALA A 183 11.69 -3.06 -15.35
N ALA A 184 12.13 -1.82 -15.06
CA ALA A 184 11.56 -0.59 -15.58
C ALA A 184 10.02 -0.60 -15.59
N PRO A 185 9.35 -0.75 -14.43
CA PRO A 185 7.89 -0.84 -14.35
C PRO A 185 7.21 0.26 -15.16
N GLY A 186 6.32 -0.12 -16.09
CA GLY A 186 5.81 0.78 -17.14
C GLY A 186 4.53 1.51 -16.80
N GLU A 187 3.73 0.95 -15.90
CA GLU A 187 2.43 1.54 -15.51
C GLU A 187 2.63 2.84 -14.73
N PRO A 188 1.69 3.80 -14.83
CA PRO A 188 1.74 5.04 -14.05
C PRO A 188 1.83 4.81 -12.55
N LEU A 189 1.09 3.82 -12.04
CA LEU A 189 1.18 3.35 -10.65
C LEU A 189 1.40 1.84 -10.64
N ASN A 190 2.43 1.40 -9.94
CA ASN A 190 2.76 -0.01 -9.79
C ASN A 190 2.68 -0.40 -8.31
N ILE A 191 2.04 -1.54 -8.02
CA ILE A 191 1.79 -2.01 -6.66
C ILE A 191 2.19 -3.47 -6.58
N PHE A 192 3.14 -3.78 -5.69
CA PHE A 192 3.63 -5.12 -5.44
C PHE A 192 3.36 -5.49 -3.99
N ILE A 193 2.53 -6.49 -3.73
CA ILE A 193 2.02 -6.86 -2.41
C ILE A 193 2.67 -8.16 -1.95
N GLY A 194 3.37 -8.13 -0.82
CA GLY A 194 3.91 -9.32 -0.18
C GLY A 194 4.70 -10.20 -1.15
N GLN A 195 4.22 -11.41 -1.41
CA GLN A 195 4.88 -12.38 -2.29
C GLN A 195 4.90 -12.01 -3.78
N GLU A 196 4.11 -11.05 -4.21
CA GLU A 196 4.17 -10.51 -5.58
C GLU A 196 5.43 -9.68 -5.81
N ASN A 197 6.05 -9.19 -4.73
CA ASN A 197 7.26 -8.39 -4.81
C ASN A 197 8.42 -9.22 -5.39
N PRO A 198 8.94 -8.87 -6.58
CA PRO A 198 9.91 -9.71 -7.29
C PRO A 198 11.26 -9.83 -6.57
N ILE A 199 11.59 -8.87 -5.73
CA ILE A 199 12.87 -8.82 -5.00
C ILE A 199 12.74 -9.04 -3.49
N GLY A 200 11.54 -9.18 -2.97
CA GLY A 200 11.29 -9.25 -1.52
C GLY A 200 10.16 -10.17 -1.11
N LYS A 201 9.98 -11.32 -1.74
CA LYS A 201 8.87 -12.25 -1.49
C LYS A 201 8.66 -12.64 -0.02
N ASN A 202 9.71 -12.72 0.78
CA ASN A 202 9.65 -13.11 2.19
C ASN A 202 9.75 -11.91 3.17
N SER A 203 9.66 -10.70 2.67
CA SER A 203 9.84 -9.48 3.48
C SER A 203 8.54 -9.01 4.14
N GLU A 204 7.38 -9.54 3.71
CA GLU A 204 6.04 -9.11 4.13
C GLU A 204 5.82 -7.59 3.97
N VAL A 205 6.41 -7.03 2.93
CA VAL A 205 6.23 -5.61 2.56
C VAL A 205 5.51 -5.46 1.25
N SER A 206 4.89 -4.30 1.08
CA SER A 206 4.35 -3.86 -0.19
C SER A 206 5.11 -2.64 -0.67
N LEU A 207 5.40 -2.61 -1.97
CA LEU A 207 6.03 -1.51 -2.68
C LEU A 207 4.97 -0.86 -3.57
N ILE A 208 4.76 0.45 -3.40
CA ILE A 208 3.85 1.27 -4.21
C ILE A 208 4.67 2.39 -4.82
N ILE A 209 4.77 2.42 -6.14
CA ILE A 209 5.57 3.41 -6.87
C ILE A 209 4.77 4.04 -8.00
N SER A 210 4.89 5.35 -8.15
CA SER A 210 4.43 6.12 -9.29
C SER A 210 5.61 6.44 -10.20
N LYS A 211 5.41 6.24 -11.48
CA LYS A 211 6.34 6.67 -12.53
C LYS A 211 6.05 8.11 -12.88
N PHE A 212 7.10 8.91 -13.08
CA PHE A 212 7.03 10.28 -13.57
C PHE A 212 8.23 10.63 -14.43
N ARG A 213 8.14 11.70 -15.23
CA ARG A 213 9.27 12.28 -15.96
C ARG A 213 9.94 13.34 -15.11
N SER A 214 11.26 13.38 -15.17
CA SER A 214 12.05 14.40 -14.50
C SER A 214 13.14 14.92 -15.43
N PRO A 215 13.80 16.05 -15.12
CA PRO A 215 14.95 16.53 -15.88
C PRO A 215 16.12 15.54 -15.95
N PHE A 216 16.12 14.53 -15.09
CA PHE A 216 17.19 13.52 -15.01
C PHE A 216 16.90 12.26 -15.83
N SER A 217 15.62 11.95 -16.08
CA SER A 217 15.21 10.72 -16.78
C SER A 217 13.73 10.73 -17.13
N ASP A 218 13.40 10.16 -18.30
CA ASP A 218 12.02 9.89 -18.71
C ASP A 218 11.34 8.80 -17.85
N ARG A 219 12.12 8.09 -17.02
CA ARG A 219 11.69 7.03 -16.13
C ARG A 219 12.23 7.26 -14.72
N SER A 220 11.63 8.19 -14.02
CA SER A 220 11.84 8.39 -12.61
C SER A 220 10.71 7.76 -11.83
N TYR A 221 10.99 7.32 -10.61
CA TYR A 221 10.02 6.70 -9.71
C TYR A 221 9.99 7.44 -8.39
N ILE A 222 8.78 7.57 -7.82
CA ILE A 222 8.57 8.00 -6.44
C ILE A 222 7.56 7.06 -5.79
N GLY A 223 7.74 6.75 -4.53
CA GLY A 223 6.82 5.87 -3.83
C GLY A 223 7.17 5.56 -2.41
N VAL A 224 6.54 4.51 -1.91
CA VAL A 224 6.72 4.05 -0.53
C VAL A 224 6.88 2.54 -0.46
N LEU A 225 7.64 2.10 0.52
CA LEU A 225 7.77 0.72 0.98
C LEU A 225 7.25 0.64 2.42
N GLY A 226 6.26 -0.19 2.65
CA GLY A 226 5.65 -0.39 3.97
C GLY A 226 5.26 -1.85 4.19
N PRO A 227 4.75 -2.21 5.38
CA PRO A 227 4.23 -3.55 5.61
C PRO A 227 3.06 -3.85 4.65
N THR A 228 2.76 -5.14 4.42
CA THR A 228 1.57 -5.53 3.65
C THR A 228 0.29 -4.99 4.29
N ARG A 229 0.29 -4.82 5.59
CA ARG A 229 -0.76 -4.17 6.37
C ARG A 229 -0.62 -2.65 6.28
N GLN A 230 -1.22 -2.04 5.28
CA GLN A 230 -1.25 -0.58 5.15
C GLN A 230 -2.58 -0.10 4.59
N ASN A 231 -2.88 1.17 4.75
CA ASN A 231 -4.04 1.79 4.14
C ASN A 231 -3.79 2.06 2.65
N TYR A 232 -4.00 1.01 1.82
CA TYR A 232 -3.73 1.09 0.37
C TYR A 232 -4.44 2.24 -0.31
N SER A 233 -5.71 2.48 0.02
CA SER A 233 -6.52 3.53 -0.56
C SER A 233 -5.85 4.90 -0.42
N ARG A 234 -5.42 5.23 0.80
CA ARG A 234 -4.74 6.49 1.09
C ARG A 234 -3.35 6.55 0.48
N VAL A 235 -2.57 5.48 0.65
CA VAL A 235 -1.16 5.45 0.21
C VAL A 235 -1.07 5.53 -1.32
N MET A 236 -1.88 4.74 -2.05
CA MET A 236 -1.96 4.78 -3.51
C MET A 236 -2.31 6.18 -4.03
N SER A 237 -3.31 6.81 -3.40
CA SER A 237 -3.75 8.15 -3.80
C SER A 237 -2.66 9.19 -3.57
N LEU A 238 -1.94 9.15 -2.43
CA LEU A 238 -0.84 10.06 -2.14
C LEU A 238 0.34 9.85 -3.10
N VAL A 239 0.74 8.61 -3.36
CA VAL A 239 1.86 8.29 -4.26
C VAL A 239 1.54 8.72 -5.68
N ARG A 240 0.33 8.42 -6.18
CA ARG A 240 -0.13 8.85 -7.52
C ARG A 240 -0.16 10.37 -7.64
N TYR A 241 -0.76 11.05 -6.66
CA TYR A 241 -0.81 12.51 -6.64
C TYR A 241 0.58 13.13 -6.67
N THR A 242 1.50 12.61 -5.85
CA THR A 242 2.88 13.13 -5.77
C THR A 242 3.64 12.93 -7.07
N GLY A 243 3.48 11.78 -7.73
CA GLY A 243 4.09 11.51 -9.03
C GLY A 243 3.60 12.47 -10.11
N ASN A 244 2.28 12.64 -10.22
CA ASN A 244 1.67 13.58 -11.18
C ASN A 244 2.14 15.02 -10.93
N MET A 245 2.16 15.44 -9.69
CA MET A 245 2.58 16.79 -9.30
C MET A 245 4.05 17.06 -9.61
N LEU A 246 4.93 16.09 -9.38
CA LEU A 246 6.33 16.21 -9.76
C LEU A 246 6.49 16.34 -11.28
N GLU A 247 5.72 15.60 -12.07
CA GLU A 247 5.74 15.68 -13.53
C GLU A 247 5.22 17.04 -14.07
N GLU A 248 4.30 17.70 -13.34
CA GLU A 248 3.77 19.03 -13.70
C GLU A 248 4.73 20.18 -13.34
N ILE A 249 5.51 20.02 -12.27
CA ILE A 249 6.35 21.10 -11.72
C ILE A 249 7.79 21.05 -12.26
N LEU A 250 8.31 19.86 -12.59
CA LEU A 250 9.70 19.66 -13.03
C LEU A 250 9.85 19.74 -14.53
#